data_49bf874c31b86e7c802f7b4af4f54e82
#
_entry.id   49bf874c31b86e7c802f7b4af4f54e82
#
_cell.length_a   1.000
_cell.length_b   1.000
_cell.length_c   1.000
_cell.angle_alpha   90.00
_cell.angle_beta   90.00
_cell.angle_gamma   90.00
#
_symmetry.space_group_name_H-M   'P 1'
#
loop_
_entity.id
_entity.type
_entity.pdbx_description
1 polymer ?
#
loop_
_entity_poly.entity_id
_entity_poly.type
_entity_poly.pdbx_seq_one_letter_code
_entity_poly.pdbx_strand_id
1 'polypeptide(L)'
;MAGASDTRGKCAEGLARGGRIDDAAIRAWERCHEGLAGAAPDLVVVLVAGASPESAEKALLAVNERASARVVLGASSDGVVTASPVVGGEPAVSVWAACLP
;
A
#
# COMPACT_ATOMS: atom_id res chain seq x y z
N MET A 1 -2.64 13.41 -27.19
CA MET A 1 -2.43 12.24 -26.42
C MET A 1 -3.14 12.28 -25.08
N ALA A 2 -4.25 11.66 -25.03
CA ALA A 2 -5.08 11.69 -23.83
C ALA A 2 -4.68 10.67 -22.76
N GLY A 3 -3.98 9.63 -23.15
CA GLY A 3 -3.68 8.52 -22.26
C GLY A 3 -2.86 8.89 -21.03
N ALA A 4 -2.01 9.90 -21.11
CA ALA A 4 -1.14 10.27 -20.01
C ALA A 4 -1.89 10.80 -18.78
N SER A 5 -3.07 11.38 -18.97
CA SER A 5 -3.86 11.95 -17.89
C SER A 5 -5.04 11.08 -17.46
N ASP A 6 -5.30 9.99 -18.19
CA ASP A 6 -6.39 9.08 -17.86
C ASP A 6 -5.91 7.99 -16.92
N THR A 7 -6.38 8.01 -15.66
CA THR A 7 -6.01 7.06 -14.63
C THR A 7 -7.07 5.99 -14.39
N ARG A 8 -8.17 6.00 -15.12
CA ARG A 8 -9.23 5.00 -14.96
C ARG A 8 -8.71 3.60 -15.35
N GLY A 9 -9.00 2.61 -14.52
CA GLY A 9 -8.51 1.26 -14.71
C GLY A 9 -7.05 1.06 -14.36
N LYS A 10 -6.38 2.10 -13.87
CA LYS A 10 -4.97 2.04 -13.51
C LYS A 10 -4.79 1.45 -12.12
N CYS A 11 -3.74 0.66 -11.94
CA CYS A 11 -3.34 0.18 -10.63
C CYS A 11 -1.84 0.39 -10.43
N ALA A 12 -1.46 0.44 -9.17
CA ALA A 12 -0.07 0.60 -8.77
C ALA A 12 0.16 -0.11 -7.45
N GLU A 13 1.42 -0.38 -7.15
CA GLU A 13 1.80 -0.99 -5.88
C GLU A 13 3.07 -0.33 -5.33
N GLY A 14 3.24 -0.43 -4.03
CA GLY A 14 4.43 0.02 -3.35
C GLY A 14 4.75 -0.89 -2.19
N LEU A 15 6.04 -1.09 -1.92
CA LEU A 15 6.53 -1.92 -0.83
C LEU A 15 7.55 -1.15 -0.01
N ALA A 16 7.48 -1.30 1.29
CA ALA A 16 8.48 -0.77 2.20
C ALA A 16 8.76 -1.76 3.33
N ARG A 17 9.98 -1.75 3.83
CA ARG A 17 10.44 -2.66 4.89
C ARG A 17 11.18 -1.90 5.96
N GLY A 18 11.18 -2.46 7.15
CA GLY A 18 11.99 -1.98 8.26
C GLY A 18 11.46 -0.72 8.92
N GLY A 19 12.05 -0.39 10.06
CA GLY A 19 11.64 0.76 10.84
C GLY A 19 10.28 0.57 11.50
N ARG A 20 9.65 1.68 11.85
CA ARG A 20 8.32 1.65 12.43
C ARG A 20 7.31 1.26 11.36
N ILE A 21 6.31 0.49 11.75
CA ILE A 21 5.34 -0.04 10.80
C ILE A 21 4.48 1.07 10.16
N ASP A 22 4.13 2.09 10.92
CA ASP A 22 3.38 3.22 10.40
C ASP A 22 4.19 4.03 9.38
N ASP A 23 5.48 4.22 9.63
CA ASP A 23 6.39 4.88 8.69
C ASP A 23 6.57 4.05 7.42
N ALA A 24 6.71 2.74 7.57
CA ALA A 24 6.80 1.83 6.43
C ALA A 24 5.51 1.89 5.58
N ALA A 25 4.37 1.94 6.23
CA ALA A 25 3.08 2.06 5.56
C ALA A 25 3.00 3.34 4.74
N ILE A 26 3.44 4.45 5.30
CA ILE A 26 3.45 5.75 4.62
C ILE A 26 4.37 5.71 3.41
N ARG A 27 5.58 5.15 3.57
CA ARG A 27 6.52 5.01 2.45
C ARG A 27 5.98 4.11 1.35
N ALA A 28 5.34 3.02 1.71
CA ALA A 28 4.72 2.12 0.75
C ALA A 28 3.58 2.82 -0.01
N TRP A 29 2.76 3.57 0.72
CA TRP A 29 1.70 4.37 0.11
C TRP A 29 2.25 5.41 -0.85
N GLU A 30 3.28 6.15 -0.47
CA GLU A 30 3.89 7.16 -1.32
C GLU A 30 4.40 6.57 -2.64
N ARG A 31 5.06 5.42 -2.58
CA ARG A 31 5.52 4.70 -3.77
C ARG A 31 4.37 4.27 -4.66
N CYS A 32 3.30 3.77 -4.05
CA CYS A 32 2.09 3.38 -4.77
C CYS A 32 1.45 4.59 -5.45
N HIS A 33 1.33 5.69 -4.72
CA HIS A 33 0.70 6.92 -5.20
C HIS A 33 1.46 7.54 -6.38
N GLU A 34 2.78 7.45 -6.37
CA GLU A 34 3.60 7.86 -7.51
C GLU A 34 3.22 7.07 -8.75
N GLY A 35 3.00 5.78 -8.61
CA GLY A 35 2.57 4.91 -9.71
C GLY A 35 1.20 5.28 -10.28
N LEU A 36 0.37 5.95 -9.49
CA LEU A 36 -0.93 6.46 -9.94
C LEU A 36 -0.85 7.89 -10.47
N ALA A 37 0.34 8.43 -10.62
CA ALA A 37 0.56 9.81 -11.05
C ALA A 37 -0.19 10.84 -10.18
N GLY A 38 -0.29 10.56 -8.88
CA GLY A 38 -0.96 11.43 -7.92
C GLY A 38 -2.47 11.33 -7.88
N ALA A 39 -3.08 10.45 -8.68
CA ALA A 39 -4.53 10.28 -8.68
C ALA A 39 -5.02 9.63 -7.38
N ALA A 40 -6.20 10.02 -6.93
CA ALA A 40 -6.85 9.40 -5.79
C ALA A 40 -7.44 8.04 -6.20
N PRO A 41 -7.09 6.94 -5.53
CA PRO A 41 -7.62 5.64 -5.89
C PRO A 41 -9.04 5.43 -5.34
N ASP A 42 -9.75 4.49 -5.95
CA ASP A 42 -11.05 4.04 -5.44
C ASP A 42 -10.89 2.91 -4.43
N LEU A 43 -9.88 2.06 -4.62
CA LEU A 43 -9.62 0.91 -3.78
C LEU A 43 -8.14 0.90 -3.37
N VAL A 44 -7.90 0.67 -2.10
CA VAL A 44 -6.54 0.48 -1.56
C VAL A 44 -6.53 -0.80 -0.73
N VAL A 45 -5.53 -1.64 -0.96
CA VAL A 45 -5.30 -2.86 -0.18
C VAL A 45 -3.95 -2.73 0.51
N VAL A 46 -3.93 -2.90 1.83
CA VAL A 46 -2.72 -2.83 2.64
C VAL A 46 -2.43 -4.20 3.20
N LEU A 47 -1.27 -4.75 2.88
CA LEU A 47 -0.82 -6.03 3.41
C LEU A 47 0.36 -5.80 4.32
N VAL A 48 0.28 -6.32 5.54
CA VAL A 48 1.32 -6.15 6.55
C VAL A 48 1.86 -7.52 6.95
N ALA A 49 3.16 -7.66 6.93
CA ALA A 49 3.85 -8.88 7.33
C ALA A 49 4.85 -8.58 8.46
N GLY A 50 5.05 -9.56 9.33
CA GLY A 50 6.05 -9.44 10.39
C GLY A 50 5.66 -8.49 11.51
N ALA A 51 4.39 -8.19 11.69
CA ALA A 51 3.91 -7.26 12.71
C ALA A 51 2.72 -7.85 13.48
N SER A 52 2.51 -7.35 14.69
CA SER A 52 1.35 -7.74 15.49
C SER A 52 0.05 -7.19 14.84
N PRO A 53 -1.11 -7.76 15.18
CA PRO A 53 -2.38 -7.23 14.69
C PRO A 53 -2.58 -5.74 15.01
N GLU A 54 -2.13 -5.31 16.19
CA GLU A 54 -2.22 -3.90 16.58
C GLU A 54 -1.37 -3.00 15.70
N SER A 55 -0.15 -3.44 15.38
CA SER A 55 0.74 -2.69 14.49
C SER A 55 0.19 -2.69 13.07
N ALA A 56 -0.40 -3.79 12.62
CA ALA A 56 -1.03 -3.87 11.31
C ALA A 56 -2.19 -2.87 11.20
N GLU A 57 -2.97 -2.72 12.27
CA GLU A 57 -4.06 -1.74 12.31
C GLU A 57 -3.53 -0.31 12.20
N LYS A 58 -2.43 -0.01 12.88
CA LYS A 58 -1.80 1.31 12.78
C LYS A 58 -1.34 1.60 11.36
N ALA A 59 -0.78 0.62 10.68
CA ALA A 59 -0.36 0.74 9.28
C ALA A 59 -1.56 1.05 8.39
N LEU A 60 -2.65 0.31 8.58
CA LEU A 60 -3.88 0.51 7.82
C LEU A 60 -4.45 1.91 8.01
N LEU A 61 -4.51 2.37 9.27
CA LEU A 61 -5.02 3.71 9.59
C LEU A 61 -4.14 4.80 8.98
N ALA A 62 -2.83 4.64 9.01
CA ALA A 62 -1.91 5.61 8.43
C ALA A 62 -2.14 5.76 6.92
N VAL A 63 -2.33 4.66 6.23
CA VAL A 63 -2.63 4.68 4.79
C VAL A 63 -4.01 5.28 4.54
N ASN A 64 -5.00 4.89 5.33
CA ASN A 64 -6.37 5.38 5.18
C ASN A 64 -6.46 6.90 5.31
N GLU A 65 -5.73 7.49 6.24
CA GLU A 65 -5.71 8.93 6.42
C GLU A 65 -5.15 9.68 5.21
N ARG A 66 -4.21 9.06 4.49
CA ARG A 66 -3.55 9.71 3.35
C ARG A 66 -4.19 9.41 2.01
N ALA A 67 -4.77 8.23 1.88
CA ALA A 67 -5.24 7.74 0.58
C ALA A 67 -6.56 8.36 0.13
N SER A 68 -7.42 8.71 1.05
CA SER A 68 -8.77 9.23 0.76
C SER A 68 -9.53 8.34 -0.22
N ALA A 69 -9.30 7.04 -0.15
CA ALA A 69 -9.94 6.08 -1.04
C ALA A 69 -11.36 5.77 -0.58
N ARG A 70 -12.19 5.34 -1.50
CA ARG A 70 -13.57 4.92 -1.18
C ARG A 70 -13.58 3.67 -0.33
N VAL A 71 -12.66 2.74 -0.61
CA VAL A 71 -12.52 1.48 0.13
C VAL A 71 -11.06 1.25 0.45
N VAL A 72 -10.77 0.99 1.72
CA VAL A 72 -9.44 0.60 2.17
C VAL A 72 -9.56 -0.72 2.92
N LEU A 73 -8.88 -1.74 2.43
CA LEU A 73 -8.85 -3.07 3.03
C LEU A 73 -7.45 -3.36 3.56
N GLY A 74 -7.40 -4.03 4.70
CA GLY A 74 -6.13 -4.42 5.29
C GLY A 74 -6.11 -5.89 5.67
N ALA A 75 -4.93 -6.48 5.60
CA ALA A 75 -4.71 -7.85 6.05
C ALA A 75 -3.29 -7.98 6.60
N SER A 76 -3.12 -8.87 7.56
CA SER A 76 -1.80 -9.24 8.04
C SER A 76 -1.50 -10.67 7.63
N SER A 77 -0.24 -10.96 7.37
CA SER A 77 0.19 -12.30 7.00
C SER A 77 1.59 -12.55 7.55
N ASP A 78 1.99 -13.82 7.56
CA ASP A 78 3.32 -14.20 8.02
C ASP A 78 4.41 -13.85 7.00
N GLY A 79 4.03 -13.42 5.82
CA GLY A 79 4.97 -12.96 4.80
C GLY A 79 4.26 -12.25 3.67
N VAL A 80 4.97 -11.35 3.03
CA VAL A 80 4.47 -10.64 1.85
C VAL A 80 4.97 -11.35 0.61
N VAL A 81 4.04 -11.76 -0.26
CA VAL A 81 4.39 -12.36 -1.54
C VAL A 81 4.60 -11.24 -2.54
N THR A 82 5.84 -11.10 -2.99
CA THR A 82 6.22 -10.11 -4.00
C THR A 82 7.07 -10.79 -5.07
N ALA A 83 7.38 -10.05 -6.11
CA ALA A 83 8.29 -10.55 -7.15
C ALA A 83 9.72 -10.74 -6.62
N SER A 84 10.07 -10.12 -5.52
CA SER A 84 11.37 -10.26 -4.87
C SER A 84 11.24 -11.12 -3.62
N PRO A 85 12.27 -11.89 -3.26
CA PRO A 85 12.25 -12.66 -2.03
C PRO A 85 12.05 -11.75 -0.81
N VAL A 86 11.21 -12.18 0.11
CA VAL A 86 11.03 -11.48 1.37
C VAL A 86 12.03 -12.04 2.37
N VAL A 87 12.83 -11.16 2.93
CA VAL A 87 13.75 -11.56 4.01
C VAL A 87 12.93 -11.70 5.28
N GLY A 88 12.95 -12.89 5.86
CA GLY A 88 12.20 -13.16 7.09
C GLY A 88 12.68 -12.30 8.25
N GLY A 89 11.76 -11.93 9.12
CA GLY A 89 12.06 -11.24 10.36
C GLY A 89 11.89 -9.73 10.35
N GLU A 90 11.91 -9.07 9.20
CA GLU A 90 11.65 -7.64 9.12
C GLU A 90 10.18 -7.34 8.83
N PRO A 91 9.58 -6.36 9.53
CA PRO A 91 8.25 -5.91 9.16
C PRO A 91 8.24 -5.35 7.73
N ALA A 92 7.19 -5.67 7.00
CA ALA A 92 7.03 -5.17 5.63
C ALA A 92 5.59 -4.76 5.39
N VAL A 93 5.41 -3.70 4.61
CA VAL A 93 4.09 -3.23 4.20
C VAL A 93 4.04 -3.16 2.68
N SER A 94 3.04 -3.78 2.11
CA SER A 94 2.76 -3.67 0.69
C SER A 94 1.42 -2.96 0.52
N VAL A 95 1.38 -1.97 -0.35
CA VAL A 95 0.17 -1.22 -0.67
C VAL A 95 -0.12 -1.39 -2.15
N TRP A 96 -1.34 -1.80 -2.46
CA TRP A 96 -1.83 -1.87 -3.81
C TRP A 96 -3.05 -0.97 -3.94
N ALA A 97 -3.13 -0.21 -5.01
CA ALA A 97 -4.22 0.72 -5.20
C ALA A 97 -4.71 0.68 -6.65
N ALA A 98 -5.99 0.95 -6.83
CA ALA A 98 -6.60 0.97 -8.16
C ALA A 98 -7.56 2.13 -8.31
N CYS A 99 -7.52 2.73 -9.50
CA CYS A 99 -8.52 3.68 -9.95
C CYS A 99 -9.47 2.90 -10.85
N LEU A 100 -10.71 2.72 -10.41
CA LEU A 100 -11.69 1.95 -11.16
C LEU A 100 -12.27 2.77 -12.31
N PRO A 101 -12.64 2.10 -13.41
CA PRO A 101 -13.25 2.79 -14.55
C PRO A 101 -14.64 3.33 -14.25
#